data_1e7084d4faa4f4e1661ef2e69f301a8b
#
_entry.id   1e7084d4faa4f4e1661ef2e69f301a8b
#
_cell.length_a   1.000
_cell.length_b   1.000
_cell.length_c   1.000
_cell.angle_alpha   90.00
_cell.angle_beta   90.00
_cell.angle_gamma   90.00
#
_symmetry.space_group_name_H-M   'P 1'
#
loop_
_entity.id
_entity.type
_entity.pdbx_description
1 polymer ?
#
loop_
_entity_poly.entity_id
_entity_poly.type
_entity_poly.pdbx_seq_one_letter_code
_entity_poly.pdbx_strand_id
1 'polypeptide(L)'
;MRLKAFFLALAGMALLSLPAQARDLENTLYLDLKDGRVVIELLPDAAPKHVERIKKLTREGFYDGIIFHRVIEGFMAQTGDPTGTGMGGSEYPDLRAEFSRIPFERGTLGMARSQHPDSANSQFFICFDSASFLNGQYTVWGQVVEGMEHVDKIARGEPPADPDKIVRMVVAADVADAANY
;
A
#
# COMPACT_ATOMS: atom_id res chain seq x y z
N MET A 1 46.20 -4.25 60.10
CA MET A 1 45.59 -3.44 58.99
C MET A 1 45.21 -4.37 57.85
N ARG A 2 43.90 -4.67 57.68
CA ARG A 2 43.39 -5.59 56.63
C ARG A 2 42.76 -4.78 55.54
N LEU A 3 43.37 -4.81 54.36
CA LEU A 3 42.91 -4.13 53.16
C LEU A 3 41.82 -5.00 52.50
N LYS A 4 40.59 -4.47 52.42
CA LYS A 4 39.48 -5.13 51.73
C LYS A 4 39.47 -4.66 50.29
N ALA A 5 39.77 -5.58 49.36
CA ALA A 5 39.61 -5.35 47.90
C ALA A 5 38.11 -5.42 47.53
N PHE A 6 37.58 -4.34 46.93
CA PHE A 6 36.27 -4.28 46.33
C PHE A 6 36.39 -4.75 44.85
N PHE A 7 35.80 -5.88 44.56
CA PHE A 7 35.63 -6.30 43.15
C PHE A 7 34.35 -5.64 42.61
N LEU A 8 34.51 -4.75 41.66
CA LEU A 8 33.43 -4.15 40.89
C LEU A 8 33.10 -5.08 39.70
N ALA A 9 31.98 -5.83 39.75
CA ALA A 9 31.52 -6.64 38.66
C ALA A 9 30.84 -5.74 37.64
N LEU A 10 31.46 -5.55 36.48
CA LEU A 10 30.88 -4.88 35.31
C LEU A 10 29.96 -5.89 34.59
N ALA A 11 28.65 -5.77 34.81
CA ALA A 11 27.65 -6.54 34.06
C ALA A 11 27.52 -5.92 32.65
N GLY A 12 28.17 -6.56 31.69
CA GLY A 12 28.01 -6.20 30.27
C GLY A 12 26.61 -6.60 29.77
N MET A 13 25.76 -5.59 29.55
CA MET A 13 24.45 -5.79 28.92
C MET A 13 24.67 -5.96 27.41
N ALA A 14 24.67 -7.21 26.95
CA ALA A 14 24.68 -7.53 25.54
C ALA A 14 23.33 -7.10 24.93
N LEU A 15 23.33 -6.04 24.15
CA LEU A 15 22.21 -5.66 23.28
C LEU A 15 22.06 -6.73 22.21
N LEU A 16 21.13 -7.64 22.39
CA LEU A 16 20.69 -8.56 21.35
C LEU A 16 19.96 -7.72 20.28
N SER A 17 20.66 -7.33 19.23
CA SER A 17 20.03 -6.80 18.02
C SER A 17 19.22 -7.94 17.37
N LEU A 18 17.89 -7.85 17.44
CA LEU A 18 17.02 -8.72 16.64
C LEU A 18 17.36 -8.50 15.17
N PRO A 19 17.51 -9.56 14.37
CA PRO A 19 17.74 -9.40 12.94
C PRO A 19 16.50 -8.66 12.36
N ALA A 20 16.75 -7.57 11.64
CA ALA A 20 15.70 -6.94 10.84
C ALA A 20 15.18 -7.99 9.87
N GLN A 21 13.91 -8.33 9.96
CA GLN A 21 13.29 -9.30 9.06
C GLN A 21 13.42 -8.75 7.63
N ALA A 22 14.06 -9.52 6.75
CA ALA A 22 14.20 -9.14 5.35
C ALA A 22 12.79 -8.98 4.75
N ARG A 23 12.54 -7.84 4.08
CA ARG A 23 11.26 -7.57 3.44
C ARG A 23 11.03 -8.57 2.31
N ASP A 24 9.81 -9.11 2.20
CA ASP A 24 9.39 -9.91 1.05
C ASP A 24 9.19 -9.00 -0.17
N LEU A 25 10.21 -8.92 -1.02
CA LEU A 25 10.22 -8.03 -2.18
C LEU A 25 9.17 -8.41 -3.22
N GLU A 26 8.81 -9.70 -3.33
CA GLU A 26 7.75 -10.16 -4.23
C GLU A 26 6.37 -9.70 -3.76
N ASN A 27 6.16 -9.51 -2.47
CA ASN A 27 4.94 -8.98 -1.89
C ASN A 27 5.11 -7.54 -1.37
N THR A 28 5.98 -6.76 -2.00
CA THR A 28 6.18 -5.34 -1.76
C THR A 28 6.00 -4.56 -3.06
N LEU A 29 5.22 -3.46 -3.02
CA LEU A 29 5.12 -2.49 -4.11
C LEU A 29 5.81 -1.18 -3.73
N TYR A 30 6.45 -0.57 -4.71
CA TYR A 30 6.86 0.83 -4.69
C TYR A 30 5.89 1.65 -5.54
N LEU A 31 5.22 2.60 -4.90
CA LEU A 31 4.33 3.58 -5.53
C LEU A 31 5.05 4.93 -5.47
N ASP A 32 5.56 5.37 -6.60
CA ASP A 32 6.26 6.66 -6.71
C ASP A 32 5.24 7.76 -7.03
N LEU A 33 5.16 8.74 -6.14
CA LEU A 33 4.38 9.96 -6.28
C LEU A 33 5.34 11.14 -6.53
N LYS A 34 4.82 12.33 -6.90
CA LYS A 34 5.64 13.53 -7.10
C LYS A 34 6.47 13.93 -5.86
N ASP A 35 5.95 13.65 -4.66
CA ASP A 35 6.55 14.03 -3.38
C ASP A 35 7.45 12.95 -2.77
N GLY A 36 7.47 11.74 -3.31
CA GLY A 36 8.31 10.65 -2.85
C GLY A 36 7.69 9.26 -3.01
N ARG A 37 8.44 8.26 -2.55
CA ARG A 37 8.07 6.85 -2.63
C ARG A 37 7.20 6.43 -1.45
N VAL A 38 6.13 5.74 -1.76
CA VAL A 38 5.29 5.00 -0.82
C VAL A 38 5.61 3.52 -0.94
N VAL A 39 5.85 2.85 0.19
CA VAL A 39 6.10 1.41 0.23
C VAL A 39 4.86 0.71 0.75
N ILE A 40 4.37 -0.24 -0.02
CA ILE A 40 3.14 -0.98 0.26
C ILE A 40 3.48 -2.46 0.45
N GLU A 41 3.09 -3.02 1.57
CA GLU A 41 3.08 -4.46 1.80
C GLU A 41 1.78 -5.04 1.24
N LEU A 42 1.90 -6.06 0.38
CA LEU A 42 0.77 -6.81 -0.16
C LEU A 42 0.34 -7.91 0.82
N LEU A 43 -0.95 -8.21 0.85
CA LEU A 43 -1.56 -9.16 1.76
C LEU A 43 -2.17 -10.36 1.00
N PRO A 44 -1.33 -11.22 0.38
CA PRO A 44 -1.82 -12.34 -0.44
C PRO A 44 -2.65 -13.37 0.34
N ASP A 45 -2.41 -13.53 1.64
CA ASP A 45 -3.21 -14.42 2.49
C ASP A 45 -4.64 -13.90 2.71
N ALA A 46 -4.84 -12.57 2.65
CA ALA A 46 -6.14 -11.95 2.84
C ALA A 46 -6.93 -11.84 1.52
N ALA A 47 -6.24 -11.54 0.42
CA ALA A 47 -6.87 -11.28 -0.87
C ALA A 47 -6.00 -11.77 -2.05
N PRO A 48 -5.80 -13.09 -2.20
CA PRO A 48 -4.87 -13.67 -3.17
C PRO A 48 -5.16 -13.21 -4.61
N LYS A 49 -6.43 -13.16 -5.04
CA LYS A 49 -6.81 -12.79 -6.40
C LYS A 49 -6.66 -11.29 -6.67
N HIS A 50 -6.92 -10.45 -5.67
CA HIS A 50 -6.70 -9.01 -5.79
C HIS A 50 -5.19 -8.70 -5.82
N VAL A 51 -4.40 -9.32 -4.97
CA VAL A 51 -2.93 -9.17 -4.99
C VAL A 51 -2.35 -9.62 -6.33
N GLU A 52 -2.78 -10.78 -6.86
CA GLU A 52 -2.39 -11.26 -8.19
C GLU A 52 -2.71 -10.22 -9.29
N ARG A 53 -3.94 -9.64 -9.27
CA ARG A 53 -4.38 -8.63 -10.23
C ARG A 53 -3.56 -7.34 -10.12
N ILE A 54 -3.35 -6.83 -8.92
CA ILE A 54 -2.56 -5.62 -8.69
C ILE A 54 -1.13 -5.81 -9.19
N LYS A 55 -0.46 -6.93 -8.86
CA LYS A 55 0.89 -7.24 -9.35
C LYS A 55 0.94 -7.34 -10.86
N LYS A 56 -0.04 -8.02 -11.47
CA LYS A 56 -0.13 -8.16 -12.92
C LYS A 56 -0.22 -6.80 -13.61
N LEU A 57 -1.17 -5.95 -13.22
CA LEU A 57 -1.34 -4.62 -13.78
C LEU A 57 -0.13 -3.73 -13.53
N THR A 58 0.51 -3.85 -12.36
CA THR A 58 1.75 -3.14 -12.04
C THR A 58 2.87 -3.52 -13.00
N ARG A 59 3.09 -4.82 -13.27
CA ARG A 59 4.10 -5.32 -14.21
C ARG A 59 3.84 -4.94 -15.65
N GLU A 60 2.59 -4.72 -16.02
CA GLU A 60 2.18 -4.20 -17.33
C GLU A 60 2.34 -2.68 -17.46
N GLY A 61 2.74 -1.97 -16.37
CA GLY A 61 2.84 -0.50 -16.35
C GLY A 61 1.47 0.19 -16.41
N PHE A 62 0.39 -0.55 -16.15
CA PHE A 62 -0.98 -0.04 -16.27
C PHE A 62 -1.25 1.18 -15.39
N TYR A 63 -0.67 1.22 -14.20
CA TYR A 63 -0.92 2.29 -13.22
C TYR A 63 -0.12 3.56 -13.48
N ASP A 64 0.94 3.51 -14.30
CA ASP A 64 1.82 4.66 -14.53
C ASP A 64 1.06 5.80 -15.23
N GLY A 65 1.11 6.98 -14.65
CA GLY A 65 0.44 8.17 -15.16
C GLY A 65 -1.04 8.30 -14.79
N ILE A 66 -1.67 7.30 -14.16
CA ILE A 66 -3.08 7.37 -13.74
C ILE A 66 -3.24 8.36 -12.60
N ILE A 67 -4.27 9.21 -12.70
CA ILE A 67 -4.57 10.25 -11.71
C ILE A 67 -5.32 9.70 -10.49
N PHE A 68 -5.20 10.42 -9.37
CA PHE A 68 -6.11 10.27 -8.24
C PHE A 68 -7.36 11.10 -8.51
N HIS A 69 -8.39 10.45 -9.06
CA HIS A 69 -9.60 11.12 -9.55
C HIS A 69 -10.64 11.43 -8.45
N ARG A 70 -10.49 10.82 -7.27
CA ARG A 70 -11.38 11.04 -6.12
C ARG A 70 -10.60 11.02 -4.82
N VAL A 71 -10.48 12.17 -4.17
CA VAL A 71 -9.66 12.34 -2.96
C VAL A 71 -10.45 13.12 -1.92
N ILE A 72 -10.87 12.44 -0.86
CA ILE A 72 -11.70 12.99 0.20
C ILE A 72 -10.89 13.16 1.47
N GLU A 73 -10.81 14.40 1.98
CA GLU A 73 -10.11 14.72 3.22
C GLU A 73 -10.60 13.87 4.38
N GLY A 74 -9.66 13.33 5.18
CA GLY A 74 -9.96 12.48 6.32
C GLY A 74 -10.55 11.11 5.99
N PHE A 75 -10.67 10.77 4.69
CA PHE A 75 -11.19 9.48 4.27
C PHE A 75 -10.19 8.71 3.41
N MET A 76 -10.06 9.00 2.11
CA MET A 76 -9.21 8.19 1.22
C MET A 76 -8.80 8.93 -0.05
N ALA A 77 -7.75 8.44 -0.71
CA ALA A 77 -7.36 8.79 -2.06
C ALA A 77 -7.60 7.60 -3.01
N GLN A 78 -8.45 7.77 -4.03
CA GLN A 78 -8.83 6.75 -5.00
C GLN A 78 -8.22 7.01 -6.37
N THR A 79 -7.72 5.95 -7.00
CA THR A 79 -7.03 5.93 -8.28
C THR A 79 -7.28 4.62 -9.04
N GLY A 80 -6.52 4.35 -10.09
CA GLY A 80 -6.55 3.07 -10.82
C GLY A 80 -7.60 3.01 -11.94
N ASP A 81 -8.18 4.15 -12.31
CA ASP A 81 -9.03 4.31 -13.49
C ASP A 81 -8.23 4.98 -14.62
N PRO A 82 -7.92 4.29 -15.74
CA PRO A 82 -7.17 4.85 -16.84
C PRO A 82 -7.90 6.00 -17.55
N THR A 83 -9.23 6.10 -17.40
CA THR A 83 -10.04 7.18 -17.97
C THR A 83 -10.09 8.42 -17.07
N GLY A 84 -9.76 8.29 -15.78
CA GLY A 84 -9.84 9.36 -14.78
C GLY A 84 -11.25 9.82 -14.42
N THR A 85 -12.28 9.10 -14.87
CA THR A 85 -13.69 9.46 -14.65
C THR A 85 -14.32 8.77 -13.44
N GLY A 86 -13.66 7.77 -12.89
CA GLY A 86 -14.21 6.88 -11.86
C GLY A 86 -15.04 5.70 -12.40
N MET A 87 -15.22 5.64 -13.72
CA MET A 87 -16.07 4.62 -14.39
C MET A 87 -15.26 3.56 -15.15
N GLY A 88 -13.97 3.80 -15.37
CA GLY A 88 -13.11 2.91 -16.12
C GLY A 88 -12.42 1.84 -15.28
N GLY A 89 -11.76 0.92 -15.98
CA GLY A 89 -11.00 -0.17 -15.39
C GLY A 89 -10.06 -0.80 -16.41
N SER A 90 -9.41 -1.89 -16.03
CA SER A 90 -8.63 -2.71 -16.93
C SER A 90 -9.54 -3.55 -17.84
N GLU A 91 -8.98 -4.12 -18.91
CA GLU A 91 -9.69 -5.05 -19.82
C GLU A 91 -9.90 -6.46 -19.20
N TYR A 92 -9.38 -6.70 -18.02
CA TYR A 92 -9.55 -7.98 -17.34
C TYR A 92 -10.93 -8.12 -16.72
N PRO A 93 -11.43 -9.35 -16.55
CA PRO A 93 -12.70 -9.61 -15.87
C PRO A 93 -12.70 -9.08 -14.44
N ASP A 94 -13.86 -8.68 -13.96
CA ASP A 94 -14.06 -8.28 -12.56
C ASP A 94 -13.70 -9.41 -11.59
N LEU A 95 -13.30 -9.03 -10.40
CA LEU A 95 -12.89 -9.91 -9.31
C LEU A 95 -14.03 -10.12 -8.33
N ARG A 96 -14.19 -11.35 -7.87
CA ARG A 96 -15.04 -11.66 -6.72
C ARG A 96 -14.44 -11.09 -5.45
N ALA A 97 -15.30 -10.60 -4.56
CA ALA A 97 -14.87 -10.05 -3.28
C ALA A 97 -14.09 -11.07 -2.44
N GLU A 98 -13.04 -10.59 -1.77
CA GLU A 98 -12.21 -11.34 -0.81
C GLU A 98 -12.24 -10.60 0.52
N PHE A 99 -13.40 -10.61 1.19
CA PHE A 99 -13.57 -9.91 2.46
C PHE A 99 -12.79 -10.59 3.58
N SER A 100 -12.15 -9.78 4.41
CA SER A 100 -11.37 -10.23 5.55
C SER A 100 -11.80 -9.52 6.85
N ARG A 101 -11.18 -9.88 7.97
CA ARG A 101 -11.36 -9.18 9.25
C ARG A 101 -10.36 -8.04 9.48
N ILE A 102 -9.49 -7.78 8.50
CA ILE A 102 -8.52 -6.69 8.59
C ILE A 102 -9.30 -5.36 8.55
N PRO A 103 -9.12 -4.48 9.55
CA PRO A 103 -9.84 -3.22 9.59
C PRO A 103 -9.29 -2.23 8.57
N PHE A 104 -10.13 -1.31 8.10
CA PHE A 104 -9.69 -0.15 7.35
C PHE A 104 -9.20 0.92 8.32
N GLU A 105 -7.90 1.02 8.45
CA GLU A 105 -7.18 2.01 9.25
C GLU A 105 -6.31 2.89 8.35
N ARG A 106 -5.63 3.88 8.92
CA ARG A 106 -4.68 4.71 8.17
C ARG A 106 -3.67 3.87 7.39
N GLY A 107 -3.54 4.15 6.10
CA GLY A 107 -2.63 3.46 5.19
C GLY A 107 -3.15 2.11 4.66
N THR A 108 -4.33 1.66 5.07
CA THR A 108 -4.92 0.43 4.49
C THR A 108 -5.35 0.68 3.05
N LEU A 109 -5.02 -0.27 2.17
CA LEU A 109 -5.45 -0.25 0.77
C LEU A 109 -6.63 -1.19 0.55
N GLY A 110 -7.69 -0.62 -0.02
CA GLY A 110 -8.90 -1.35 -0.39
C GLY A 110 -9.17 -1.29 -1.89
N MET A 111 -9.83 -2.34 -2.40
CA MET A 111 -10.26 -2.36 -3.79
C MET A 111 -11.58 -1.60 -3.96
N ALA A 112 -11.58 -0.61 -4.84
CA ALA A 112 -12.81 0.08 -5.21
C ALA A 112 -13.68 -0.81 -6.11
N ARG A 113 -15.00 -0.62 -6.03
CA ARG A 113 -15.99 -1.40 -6.78
C ARG A 113 -17.28 -0.60 -6.98
N SER A 114 -18.14 -1.08 -7.85
CA SER A 114 -19.51 -0.58 -7.97
C SER A 114 -20.38 -1.05 -6.79
N GLN A 115 -21.69 -0.95 -6.90
CA GLN A 115 -22.62 -1.47 -5.88
C GLN A 115 -22.53 -2.99 -5.71
N HIS A 116 -22.24 -3.71 -6.80
CA HIS A 116 -22.10 -5.17 -6.75
C HIS A 116 -20.79 -5.57 -6.07
N PRO A 117 -20.79 -6.43 -5.04
CA PRO A 117 -19.56 -6.83 -4.32
C PRO A 117 -18.46 -7.41 -5.23
N ASP A 118 -18.86 -8.17 -6.25
CA ASP A 118 -17.97 -8.87 -7.18
C ASP A 118 -17.70 -8.04 -8.45
N SER A 119 -17.52 -6.72 -8.31
CA SER A 119 -17.26 -5.79 -9.42
C SER A 119 -15.94 -5.02 -9.30
N ALA A 120 -15.03 -5.49 -8.45
CA ALA A 120 -13.70 -4.92 -8.36
C ALA A 120 -12.88 -5.23 -9.61
N ASN A 121 -12.07 -4.28 -10.10
CA ASN A 121 -11.30 -4.46 -11.34
C ASN A 121 -9.86 -3.98 -11.20
N SER A 122 -9.61 -2.68 -11.33
CA SER A 122 -8.27 -2.06 -11.23
C SER A 122 -8.22 -0.89 -10.25
N GLN A 123 -9.37 -0.26 -9.95
CA GLN A 123 -9.42 0.89 -9.08
C GLN A 123 -9.20 0.50 -7.62
N PHE A 124 -8.42 1.30 -6.91
CA PHE A 124 -8.13 1.11 -5.49
C PHE A 124 -8.06 2.44 -4.75
N PHE A 125 -8.11 2.39 -3.43
CA PHE A 125 -7.98 3.56 -2.58
C PHE A 125 -7.03 3.30 -1.40
N ILE A 126 -6.43 4.38 -0.90
CA ILE A 126 -5.57 4.40 0.29
C ILE A 126 -6.28 5.23 1.35
N CYS A 127 -6.53 4.66 2.52
CA CYS A 127 -7.17 5.37 3.62
C CYS A 127 -6.24 6.39 4.27
N PHE A 128 -6.72 7.62 4.46
CA PHE A 128 -6.02 8.65 5.23
C PHE A 128 -6.18 8.44 6.74
N ASP A 129 -7.31 7.87 7.15
CA ASP A 129 -7.67 7.63 8.54
C ASP A 129 -8.54 6.37 8.65
N SER A 130 -9.00 6.04 9.86
CA SER A 130 -9.90 4.92 10.10
C SER A 130 -11.22 5.07 9.34
N ALA A 131 -11.58 4.02 8.61
CA ALA A 131 -12.81 3.94 7.82
C ALA A 131 -13.59 2.65 8.17
N SER A 132 -13.89 2.47 9.44
CA SER A 132 -14.49 1.25 10.01
C SER A 132 -15.81 0.83 9.35
N PHE A 133 -16.53 1.78 8.73
CA PHE A 133 -17.77 1.50 7.95
C PHE A 133 -17.51 0.69 6.68
N LEU A 134 -16.26 0.54 6.23
CA LEU A 134 -15.87 -0.32 5.12
C LEU A 134 -15.54 -1.77 5.55
N ASN A 135 -15.35 -2.01 6.84
CA ASN A 135 -14.94 -3.31 7.36
C ASN A 135 -15.90 -4.43 6.94
N GLY A 136 -15.33 -5.51 6.38
CA GLY A 136 -16.12 -6.65 5.89
C GLY A 136 -16.97 -6.38 4.64
N GLN A 137 -16.90 -5.19 4.06
CA GLN A 137 -17.66 -4.79 2.87
C GLN A 137 -16.80 -4.47 1.65
N TYR A 138 -15.50 -4.27 1.86
CA TYR A 138 -14.51 -4.06 0.81
C TYR A 138 -13.32 -4.99 1.01
N THR A 139 -12.65 -5.36 -0.07
CA THR A 139 -11.47 -6.22 -0.03
C THR A 139 -10.24 -5.41 0.34
N VAL A 140 -9.59 -5.77 1.45
CA VAL A 140 -8.26 -5.26 1.84
C VAL A 140 -7.21 -6.11 1.15
N TRP A 141 -6.28 -5.48 0.41
CA TRP A 141 -5.22 -6.19 -0.30
C TRP A 141 -3.80 -5.72 0.03
N GLY A 142 -3.66 -4.62 0.77
CA GLY A 142 -2.34 -4.08 1.12
C GLY A 142 -2.37 -3.08 2.26
N GLN A 143 -1.17 -2.71 2.73
CA GLN A 143 -0.93 -1.73 3.77
C GLN A 143 0.27 -0.87 3.41
N VAL A 144 0.15 0.45 3.54
CA VAL A 144 1.29 1.37 3.48
C VAL A 144 2.14 1.15 4.72
N VAL A 145 3.42 0.84 4.52
CA VAL A 145 4.40 0.61 5.60
C VAL A 145 5.44 1.72 5.70
N GLU A 146 5.66 2.49 4.61
CA GLU A 146 6.52 3.68 4.59
C GLU A 146 5.97 4.72 3.62
N GLY A 147 6.22 6.02 3.87
CA GLY A 147 5.89 7.11 2.93
C GLY A 147 4.44 7.57 2.98
N MET A 148 3.69 7.29 4.06
CA MET A 148 2.30 7.75 4.18
C MET A 148 2.19 9.29 4.16
N GLU A 149 3.24 10.00 4.57
CA GLU A 149 3.35 11.46 4.47
C GLU A 149 3.33 11.99 3.04
N HIS A 150 3.66 11.16 2.05
CA HIS A 150 3.54 11.51 0.62
C HIS A 150 2.09 11.33 0.14
N VAL A 151 1.40 10.31 0.64
CA VAL A 151 -0.05 10.11 0.38
C VAL A 151 -0.85 11.29 0.93
N ASP A 152 -0.50 11.79 2.12
CA ASP A 152 -1.19 12.93 2.75
C ASP A 152 -1.15 14.21 1.90
N LYS A 153 -0.18 14.35 0.99
CA LYS A 153 -0.01 15.53 0.11
C LYS A 153 -0.84 15.46 -1.17
N ILE A 154 -1.46 14.32 -1.47
CA ILE A 154 -2.29 14.19 -2.67
C ILE A 154 -3.41 15.22 -2.64
N ALA A 155 -3.57 15.95 -3.74
CA ALA A 155 -4.55 17.01 -3.88
C ALA A 155 -5.99 16.49 -3.67
N ARG A 156 -6.77 17.20 -2.84
CA ARG A 156 -8.15 16.86 -2.50
C ARG A 156 -9.13 17.31 -3.58
N GLY A 157 -10.21 16.55 -3.79
CA GLY A 157 -11.31 16.87 -4.70
C GLY A 157 -11.93 15.62 -5.34
N GLU A 158 -13.11 15.80 -5.94
CA GLU A 158 -13.88 14.75 -6.60
C GLU A 158 -14.38 15.22 -7.98
N PRO A 159 -13.51 15.38 -9.03
CA PRO A 159 -12.07 15.22 -9.00
C PRO A 159 -11.33 16.44 -8.43
N PRO A 160 -10.04 16.31 -8.04
CA PRO A 160 -9.20 17.47 -7.74
C PRO A 160 -9.09 18.42 -8.95
N ALA A 161 -8.93 19.73 -8.69
CA ALA A 161 -8.76 20.73 -9.78
C ALA A 161 -7.43 20.53 -10.55
N ASP A 162 -6.39 20.06 -9.85
CA ASP A 162 -5.10 19.67 -10.42
C ASP A 162 -4.72 18.31 -9.82
N PRO A 163 -5.16 17.20 -10.44
CA PRO A 163 -5.00 15.87 -9.85
C PRO A 163 -3.55 15.42 -9.84
N ASP A 164 -3.10 14.93 -8.69
CA ASP A 164 -1.87 14.16 -8.62
C ASP A 164 -2.02 12.84 -9.38
N LYS A 165 -0.89 12.29 -9.81
CA LYS A 165 -0.83 11.02 -10.54
C LYS A 165 0.21 10.08 -9.96
N ILE A 166 0.02 8.81 -10.21
CA ILE A 166 1.05 7.80 -10.03
C ILE A 166 2.16 8.11 -11.03
N VAL A 167 3.37 8.41 -10.54
CA VAL A 167 4.53 8.61 -11.41
C VAL A 167 4.97 7.26 -11.97
N ARG A 168 5.07 6.28 -11.08
CA ARG A 168 5.42 4.90 -11.41
C ARG A 168 4.96 3.96 -10.30
N MET A 169 4.58 2.74 -10.66
CA MET A 169 4.29 1.67 -9.70
C MET A 169 5.03 0.40 -10.11
N VAL A 170 5.77 -0.23 -9.19
CA VAL A 170 6.58 -1.42 -9.49
C VAL A 170 6.54 -2.43 -8.34
N VAL A 171 6.66 -3.72 -8.68
CA VAL A 171 6.94 -4.76 -7.68
C VAL A 171 8.41 -4.65 -7.28
N ALA A 172 8.69 -4.63 -5.98
CA ALA A 172 10.04 -4.38 -5.48
C ALA A 172 11.06 -5.42 -5.95
N ALA A 173 10.65 -6.68 -6.10
CA ALA A 173 11.50 -7.74 -6.63
C ALA A 173 12.02 -7.42 -8.04
N ASP A 174 11.18 -6.85 -8.91
CA ASP A 174 11.52 -6.60 -10.31
C ASP A 174 12.61 -5.51 -10.47
N VAL A 175 12.75 -4.60 -9.49
CA VAL A 175 13.80 -3.56 -9.51
C VAL A 175 15.02 -3.92 -8.67
N ALA A 176 14.88 -4.82 -7.68
CA ALA A 176 16.01 -5.35 -6.94
C ALA A 176 16.92 -6.21 -7.84
N ASP A 177 16.32 -7.00 -8.73
CA ASP A 177 17.05 -7.80 -9.71
C ASP A 177 17.77 -6.92 -10.74
N ALA A 178 17.15 -5.82 -11.18
CA ALA A 178 17.78 -4.88 -12.11
C ALA A 178 18.99 -4.13 -11.54
N ALA A 179 19.09 -4.00 -10.22
CA ALA A 179 20.24 -3.37 -9.55
C ALA A 179 21.47 -4.30 -9.41
N ASN A 180 21.32 -5.59 -9.72
CA ASN A 180 22.38 -6.61 -9.62
C ASN A 180 23.05 -6.94 -10.97
N TYR A 181 22.71 -6.24 -12.06
CA TYR A 181 23.29 -6.30 -13.39
C TYR A 181 23.90 -4.93 -13.76
#